data_791d0b831f86154ad91d0c23516e3773
#
_entry.id   791d0b831f86154ad91d0c23516e3773
#
_cell.length_a   1.000
_cell.length_b   1.000
_cell.length_c   1.000
_cell.angle_alpha   90.00
_cell.angle_beta   90.00
_cell.angle_gamma   90.00
#
_symmetry.space_group_name_H-M   'P 1'
#
loop_
_entity.id
_entity.type
_entity.pdbx_description
1 polymer ?
#
loop_
_entity_poly.entity_id
_entity_poly.type
_entity_poly.pdbx_seq_one_letter_code
_entity_poly.pdbx_strand_id
1 'polypeptide(L)'
;PPVERRPVAALGLMAASRASSEPEAVVREADPGPSPELADVEAGTDWLLRQGYIDRTRLAASGGSYGGFMVAYMNGHTDRYRSFVCHAGCYDWVSMMATDGYHFFADELGAFHWDDPARVMKQSPHHHVKRAKTPTLVIHGELDFRVPATQALQYYDTLKAKQVSARLVWFPDENHWILKPQNSRLWYREFFAWMACYSPGGAARRKTR
;
A
#
# COMPACT_ATOMS: atom_id res chain seq x y z
N PRO A 1 32.52 -2.37 -21.85
CA PRO A 1 31.88 -3.42 -21.09
C PRO A 1 30.44 -3.02 -20.79
N PRO A 2 29.45 -3.90 -20.98
CA PRO A 2 28.07 -3.57 -20.70
C PRO A 2 27.90 -3.37 -19.19
N VAL A 3 27.31 -2.23 -18.82
CA VAL A 3 26.91 -1.95 -17.43
C VAL A 3 25.76 -2.90 -17.11
N GLU A 4 26.03 -3.89 -16.27
CA GLU A 4 25.01 -4.77 -15.71
C GLU A 4 23.96 -3.92 -14.99
N ARG A 5 22.76 -3.85 -15.55
CA ARG A 5 21.61 -3.21 -14.92
C ARG A 5 21.10 -4.15 -13.83
N ARG A 6 21.39 -3.84 -12.57
CA ARG A 6 20.77 -4.56 -11.45
C ARG A 6 19.26 -4.30 -11.45
N PRO A 7 18.43 -5.32 -11.30
CA PRO A 7 16.98 -5.16 -11.33
C PRO A 7 16.46 -4.29 -10.17
N VAL A 8 15.40 -3.54 -10.44
CA VAL A 8 14.60 -2.87 -9.40
C VAL A 8 13.82 -3.95 -8.69
N ALA A 9 13.99 -4.09 -7.39
CA ALA A 9 13.10 -4.93 -6.62
C ALA A 9 11.78 -4.19 -6.42
N ALA A 10 10.77 -4.57 -7.19
CA ALA A 10 9.39 -4.24 -6.91
C ALA A 10 8.78 -5.44 -6.16
N LEU A 11 8.49 -5.26 -4.88
CA LEU A 11 7.74 -6.24 -4.11
C LEU A 11 6.27 -6.08 -4.47
N GLY A 12 5.75 -6.97 -5.32
CA GLY A 12 4.32 -7.07 -5.58
C GLY A 12 3.66 -7.82 -4.43
N LEU A 13 2.97 -7.09 -3.55
CA LEU A 13 2.20 -7.68 -2.46
C LEU A 13 0.81 -8.05 -3.00
N MET A 14 0.65 -9.30 -3.43
CA MET A 14 -0.64 -9.96 -3.47
C MET A 14 -0.77 -10.74 -2.16
N ALA A 15 -1.38 -10.14 -1.15
CA ALA A 15 -1.73 -10.84 0.05
C ALA A 15 -2.96 -11.72 -0.24
N ALA A 16 -2.76 -13.04 -0.23
CA ALA A 16 -3.85 -13.96 -0.05
C ALA A 16 -4.24 -13.91 1.43
N SER A 17 -5.49 -13.55 1.71
CA SER A 17 -6.08 -13.69 3.03
C SER A 17 -5.93 -15.15 3.49
N ARG A 18 -5.19 -15.39 4.58
CA ARG A 18 -5.22 -16.67 5.27
C ARG A 18 -6.39 -16.64 6.25
N ALA A 19 -7.44 -17.35 5.93
CA ALA A 19 -8.41 -17.75 6.93
C ALA A 19 -7.69 -18.68 7.93
N SER A 20 -7.28 -18.17 9.08
CA SER A 20 -6.76 -18.97 10.18
C SER A 20 -7.90 -19.33 11.12
N SER A 21 -8.32 -20.59 11.09
CA SER A 21 -9.08 -21.22 12.16
C SER A 21 -8.12 -21.68 13.26
N GLU A 22 -7.84 -20.80 14.21
CA GLU A 22 -7.18 -21.18 15.47
C GLU A 22 -7.83 -20.44 16.65
N PRO A 23 -7.99 -21.07 17.82
CA PRO A 23 -8.77 -20.54 18.92
C PRO A 23 -8.04 -19.46 19.72
N GLU A 24 -8.82 -18.53 20.24
CA GLU A 24 -8.57 -17.49 21.24
C GLU A 24 -7.15 -17.43 21.84
N ALA A 25 -6.33 -16.54 21.32
CA ALA A 25 -5.13 -16.09 22.01
C ALA A 25 -5.46 -14.89 22.91
N VAL A 26 -5.24 -15.07 24.18
CA VAL A 26 -5.35 -14.06 25.25
C VAL A 26 -4.60 -12.79 24.85
N VAL A 27 -5.34 -11.70 24.72
CA VAL A 27 -4.83 -10.35 24.43
C VAL A 27 -3.93 -9.90 25.59
N ARG A 28 -2.65 -9.84 25.36
CA ARG A 28 -1.72 -9.10 26.22
C ARG A 28 -1.69 -7.65 25.77
N GLU A 29 -2.07 -6.73 26.65
CA GLU A 29 -1.79 -5.30 26.53
C GLU A 29 -0.27 -5.08 26.55
N ALA A 30 0.34 -5.11 25.39
CA ALA A 30 1.65 -4.52 25.15
C ALA A 30 1.49 -3.69 23.89
N ASP A 31 2.21 -2.56 23.79
CA ASP A 31 2.31 -1.83 22.52
C ASP A 31 2.59 -2.88 21.43
N PRO A 32 1.60 -3.24 20.60
CA PRO A 32 1.86 -4.24 19.60
C PRO A 32 2.71 -3.53 18.56
N GLY A 33 3.95 -3.83 18.50
CA GLY A 33 4.84 -3.47 17.43
C GLY A 33 4.13 -3.45 16.05
N PRO A 34 4.84 -3.29 14.96
CA PRO A 34 4.25 -3.33 13.63
C PRO A 34 3.36 -4.57 13.51
N SER A 35 2.22 -4.45 12.80
CA SER A 35 1.32 -5.61 12.63
C SER A 35 2.11 -6.83 12.15
N PRO A 36 1.69 -8.05 12.47
CA PRO A 36 2.37 -9.27 12.05
C PRO A 36 2.64 -9.29 10.54
N GLU A 37 1.70 -8.79 9.75
CA GLU A 37 1.81 -8.73 8.29
C GLU A 37 2.90 -7.75 7.84
N LEU A 38 3.04 -6.62 8.52
CA LEU A 38 4.14 -5.68 8.24
C LEU A 38 5.49 -6.31 8.63
N ALA A 39 5.55 -7.03 9.73
CA ALA A 39 6.76 -7.74 10.14
C ALA A 39 7.17 -8.79 9.09
N ASP A 40 6.22 -9.52 8.52
CA ASP A 40 6.47 -10.49 7.45
C ASP A 40 6.98 -9.81 6.17
N VAL A 41 6.39 -8.69 5.77
CA VAL A 41 6.85 -7.89 4.62
C VAL A 41 8.29 -7.40 4.82
N GLU A 42 8.60 -6.89 6.01
CA GLU A 42 9.94 -6.41 6.35
C GLU A 42 10.96 -7.56 6.38
N ALA A 43 10.60 -8.71 6.94
CA ALA A 43 11.46 -9.90 6.94
C ALA A 43 11.72 -10.42 5.51
N GLY A 44 10.70 -10.45 4.66
CA GLY A 44 10.83 -10.78 3.25
C GLY A 44 11.74 -9.79 2.49
N THR A 45 11.60 -8.51 2.77
CA THR A 45 12.47 -7.46 2.21
C THR A 45 13.91 -7.64 2.67
N ASP A 46 14.14 -7.94 3.94
CA ASP A 46 15.48 -8.21 4.47
C ASP A 46 16.12 -9.45 3.84
N TRP A 47 15.30 -10.49 3.63
CA TRP A 47 15.78 -11.67 2.91
C TRP A 47 16.23 -11.33 1.49
N LEU A 48 15.44 -10.57 0.73
CA LEU A 48 15.79 -10.10 -0.61
C LEU A 48 17.11 -9.29 -0.61
N LEU A 49 17.25 -8.39 0.36
CA LEU A 49 18.45 -7.55 0.47
C LEU A 49 19.73 -8.36 0.75
N ARG A 50 19.61 -9.55 1.34
CA ARG A 50 20.74 -10.46 1.55
C ARG A 50 21.18 -11.19 0.29
N GLN A 51 20.36 -11.20 -0.79
CA GLN A 51 20.68 -11.91 -2.02
C GLN A 51 21.80 -11.25 -2.87
N GLY A 52 22.23 -10.05 -2.53
CA GLY A 52 23.37 -9.37 -3.16
C GLY A 52 23.09 -8.75 -4.55
N TYR A 53 22.03 -9.14 -5.23
CA TYR A 53 21.66 -8.57 -6.55
C TYR A 53 20.62 -7.45 -6.45
N ILE A 54 20.07 -7.20 -5.26
CA ILE A 54 19.08 -6.14 -5.03
C ILE A 54 19.78 -4.82 -4.67
N ASP A 55 19.37 -3.75 -5.31
CA ASP A 55 19.80 -2.40 -4.98
C ASP A 55 18.95 -1.83 -3.83
N ARG A 56 19.51 -1.84 -2.63
CA ARG A 56 18.82 -1.34 -1.41
C ARG A 56 18.46 0.15 -1.45
N THR A 57 19.05 0.91 -2.35
CA THR A 57 18.76 2.34 -2.51
C THR A 57 17.56 2.59 -3.41
N ARG A 58 16.98 1.54 -3.99
CA ARG A 58 15.92 1.60 -5.01
C ARG A 58 14.72 0.71 -4.68
N LEU A 59 14.46 0.51 -3.41
CA LEU A 59 13.30 -0.25 -2.98
C LEU A 59 12.01 0.53 -3.26
N ALA A 60 11.03 -0.14 -3.79
CA ALA A 60 9.66 0.35 -3.94
C ALA A 60 8.69 -0.76 -3.59
N ALA A 61 7.51 -0.42 -3.11
CA ALA A 61 6.46 -1.40 -2.88
C ALA A 61 5.16 -0.99 -3.61
N SER A 62 4.45 -1.99 -4.10
CA SER A 62 3.15 -1.80 -4.74
C SER A 62 2.18 -2.88 -4.25
N GLY A 63 0.91 -2.53 -4.16
CA GLY A 63 -0.12 -3.48 -3.80
C GLY A 63 -1.49 -3.04 -4.25
N GLY A 64 -2.36 -4.04 -4.51
CA GLY A 64 -3.77 -3.84 -4.82
C GLY A 64 -4.66 -4.41 -3.72
N SER A 65 -5.81 -3.77 -3.48
CA SER A 65 -6.77 -4.22 -2.47
C SER A 65 -6.15 -4.27 -1.07
N TYR A 66 -6.10 -5.42 -0.42
CA TYR A 66 -5.37 -5.60 0.84
C TYR A 66 -3.89 -5.22 0.73
N GLY A 67 -3.24 -5.50 -0.41
CA GLY A 67 -1.88 -5.04 -0.66
C GLY A 67 -1.78 -3.51 -0.77
N GLY A 68 -2.82 -2.85 -1.26
CA GLY A 68 -2.93 -1.38 -1.26
C GLY A 68 -3.09 -0.81 0.15
N PHE A 69 -3.91 -1.47 1.00
CA PHE A 69 -3.96 -1.20 2.43
C PHE A 69 -2.56 -1.30 3.06
N MET A 70 -1.87 -2.43 2.84
CA MET A 70 -0.54 -2.66 3.39
C MET A 70 0.46 -1.57 2.97
N VAL A 71 0.44 -1.15 1.72
CA VAL A 71 1.29 -0.05 1.23
C VAL A 71 0.98 1.27 1.94
N ALA A 72 -0.30 1.60 2.13
CA ALA A 72 -0.70 2.80 2.87
C ALA A 72 -0.30 2.72 4.35
N TYR A 73 -0.43 1.53 4.95
CA TYR A 73 -0.02 1.26 6.33
C TYR A 73 1.50 1.38 6.50
N MET A 74 2.28 0.80 5.57
CA MET A 74 3.74 0.91 5.53
C MET A 74 4.21 2.36 5.50
N ASN A 75 3.51 3.24 4.78
CA ASN A 75 3.89 4.66 4.69
C ASN A 75 3.84 5.38 6.04
N GLY A 76 3.03 4.87 6.98
CA GLY A 76 2.99 5.35 8.37
C GLY A 76 4.02 4.71 9.31
N HIS A 77 4.72 3.64 8.87
CA HIS A 77 5.54 2.82 9.77
C HIS A 77 7.01 2.69 9.35
N THR A 78 7.33 2.79 8.06
CA THR A 78 8.69 2.62 7.56
C THR A 78 9.06 3.68 6.53
N ASP A 79 10.34 4.02 6.43
CA ASP A 79 10.88 4.97 5.45
C ASP A 79 11.94 4.34 4.53
N ARG A 80 12.03 3.02 4.53
CA ARG A 80 13.04 2.30 3.74
C ARG A 80 12.76 2.25 2.24
N TYR A 81 11.51 2.57 1.82
CA TYR A 81 11.08 2.54 0.43
C TYR A 81 11.14 3.92 -0.22
N ARG A 82 11.53 3.98 -1.49
CA ARG A 82 11.64 5.22 -2.26
C ARG A 82 10.31 5.70 -2.83
N SER A 83 9.40 4.78 -3.09
CA SER A 83 8.06 5.08 -3.54
C SER A 83 7.10 3.95 -3.25
N PHE A 84 5.83 4.31 -3.23
CA PHE A 84 4.72 3.38 -3.11
C PHE A 84 3.76 3.50 -4.29
N VAL A 85 3.08 2.40 -4.62
CA VAL A 85 1.91 2.38 -5.50
C VAL A 85 0.78 1.69 -4.75
N CYS A 86 -0.26 2.44 -4.44
CA CYS A 86 -1.46 1.99 -3.75
C CYS A 86 -2.61 1.91 -4.76
N HIS A 87 -3.02 0.70 -5.13
CA HIS A 87 -4.16 0.47 -6.01
C HIS A 87 -5.34 -0.07 -5.21
N ALA A 88 -6.49 0.60 -5.31
CA ALA A 88 -7.74 0.17 -4.67
C ALA A 88 -7.54 -0.27 -3.21
N GLY A 89 -6.70 0.48 -2.48
CA GLY A 89 -6.32 0.15 -1.10
C GLY A 89 -7.25 0.76 -0.07
N CYS A 90 -7.53 0.04 1.01
CA CYS A 90 -8.21 0.58 2.16
C CYS A 90 -7.29 1.55 2.91
N TYR A 91 -7.83 2.69 3.32
CA TYR A 91 -7.13 3.72 4.08
C TYR A 91 -7.72 3.90 5.49
N ASP A 92 -9.04 3.74 5.62
CA ASP A 92 -9.78 3.86 6.86
C ASP A 92 -10.74 2.67 7.02
N TRP A 93 -10.43 1.78 7.96
CA TRP A 93 -11.23 0.59 8.21
C TRP A 93 -12.61 0.90 8.77
N VAL A 94 -12.80 2.03 9.45
CA VAL A 94 -14.13 2.41 9.97
C VAL A 94 -15.09 2.68 8.82
N SER A 95 -14.68 3.48 7.85
CA SER A 95 -15.50 3.78 6.67
C SER A 95 -15.53 2.66 5.63
N MET A 96 -14.59 1.72 5.70
CA MET A 96 -14.55 0.52 4.87
C MET A 96 -15.50 -0.56 5.37
N MET A 97 -15.69 -0.64 6.67
CA MET A 97 -16.54 -1.62 7.33
C MET A 97 -17.99 -1.47 6.92
N ALA A 98 -18.85 -2.18 6.69
CA ALA A 98 -20.24 -1.97 6.27
C ALA A 98 -20.42 -1.60 4.77
N THR A 99 -19.44 -1.89 3.92
CA THR A 99 -19.59 -1.83 2.47
C THR A 99 -20.20 -3.14 1.93
N ASP A 100 -19.40 -4.11 1.55
CA ASP A 100 -19.90 -5.37 0.98
C ASP A 100 -19.53 -6.63 1.80
N GLY A 101 -18.76 -6.50 2.86
CA GLY A 101 -18.23 -7.63 3.61
C GLY A 101 -18.06 -7.36 5.09
N TYR A 102 -19.09 -6.80 5.73
CA TYR A 102 -18.98 -6.32 7.12
C TYR A 102 -18.54 -7.38 8.13
N HIS A 103 -18.99 -8.62 8.04
CA HIS A 103 -18.54 -9.69 8.92
C HIS A 103 -17.07 -10.04 8.67
N PHE A 104 -16.67 -10.16 7.41
CA PHE A 104 -15.31 -10.47 7.03
C PHE A 104 -14.31 -9.47 7.62
N PHE A 105 -14.60 -8.17 7.51
CA PHE A 105 -13.69 -7.16 8.05
C PHE A 105 -13.63 -7.17 9.58
N ALA A 106 -14.75 -7.45 10.28
CA ALA A 106 -14.75 -7.57 11.71
C ALA A 106 -13.95 -8.80 12.19
N ASP A 107 -14.04 -9.92 11.48
CA ASP A 107 -13.27 -11.13 11.77
C ASP A 107 -11.76 -10.88 11.57
N GLU A 108 -11.36 -10.24 10.47
CA GLU A 108 -9.95 -9.91 10.19
C GLU A 108 -9.37 -8.90 11.19
N LEU A 109 -10.14 -7.88 11.58
CA LEU A 109 -9.70 -6.86 12.52
C LEU A 109 -9.88 -7.27 13.99
N GLY A 110 -10.65 -8.34 14.23
CA GLY A 110 -10.94 -8.90 15.54
C GLY A 110 -11.98 -8.11 16.35
N ALA A 111 -12.68 -7.14 15.72
CA ALA A 111 -13.79 -6.42 16.33
C ALA A 111 -14.57 -5.62 15.28
N PHE A 112 -15.84 -5.34 15.56
CA PHE A 112 -16.54 -4.24 14.90
C PHE A 112 -16.10 -2.89 15.48
N HIS A 113 -16.15 -1.83 14.67
CA HIS A 113 -15.70 -0.50 15.09
C HIS A 113 -16.56 0.11 16.22
N TRP A 114 -17.79 -0.33 16.40
CA TRP A 114 -18.67 0.10 17.50
C TRP A 114 -18.42 -0.68 18.80
N ASP A 115 -17.82 -1.87 18.75
CA ASP A 115 -17.48 -2.66 19.92
C ASP A 115 -16.08 -2.31 20.45
N ASP A 116 -15.09 -2.19 19.55
CA ASP A 116 -13.73 -1.76 19.89
C ASP A 116 -13.15 -0.81 18.84
N PRO A 117 -13.57 0.47 18.88
CA PRO A 117 -13.09 1.46 17.93
C PRO A 117 -11.57 1.70 17.98
N ALA A 118 -10.97 1.55 19.16
CA ALA A 118 -9.54 1.76 19.33
C ALA A 118 -8.72 0.69 18.57
N ARG A 119 -9.16 -0.55 18.63
CA ARG A 119 -8.55 -1.68 17.92
C ARG A 119 -8.63 -1.49 16.41
N VAL A 120 -9.79 -1.11 15.90
CA VAL A 120 -10.00 -0.87 14.45
C VAL A 120 -9.18 0.33 13.96
N MET A 121 -9.20 1.44 14.71
CA MET A 121 -8.41 2.63 14.40
C MET A 121 -6.91 2.34 14.36
N LYS A 122 -6.41 1.56 15.31
CA LYS A 122 -4.99 1.20 15.38
C LYS A 122 -4.50 0.45 14.14
N GLN A 123 -5.38 -0.30 13.50
CA GLN A 123 -5.08 -1.03 12.26
C GLN A 123 -5.31 -0.17 11.00
N SER A 124 -5.93 0.98 11.10
CA SER A 124 -6.22 1.84 9.97
C SER A 124 -5.02 2.70 9.55
N PRO A 125 -4.63 2.71 8.27
CA PRO A 125 -3.52 3.54 7.78
C PRO A 125 -3.64 5.02 8.13
N HIS A 126 -4.86 5.59 8.09
CA HIS A 126 -5.11 6.99 8.39
C HIS A 126 -4.67 7.39 9.81
N HIS A 127 -4.73 6.47 10.76
CA HIS A 127 -4.29 6.72 12.14
C HIS A 127 -2.77 6.94 12.25
N HIS A 128 -2.00 6.35 11.35
CA HIS A 128 -0.54 6.40 11.35
C HIS A 128 0.04 7.41 10.35
N VAL A 129 -0.79 8.05 9.55
CA VAL A 129 -0.38 8.91 8.44
C VAL A 129 0.49 10.11 8.85
N LYS A 130 0.47 10.50 10.12
CA LYS A 130 1.36 11.55 10.65
C LYS A 130 2.83 11.32 10.28
N ARG A 131 3.26 10.08 10.19
CA ARG A 131 4.64 9.69 9.86
C ARG A 131 4.88 9.52 8.36
N ALA A 132 3.82 9.47 7.54
CA ALA A 132 3.94 9.26 6.11
C ALA A 132 4.75 10.35 5.42
N LYS A 133 5.73 9.94 4.63
CA LYS A 133 6.63 10.83 3.87
C LYS A 133 7.08 10.26 2.53
N THR A 134 6.79 8.99 2.26
CA THR A 134 7.21 8.31 1.03
C THR A 134 6.28 8.68 -0.13
N PRO A 135 6.83 9.13 -1.27
CA PRO A 135 6.06 9.43 -2.47
C PRO A 135 5.13 8.28 -2.87
N THR A 136 3.87 8.58 -3.15
CA THR A 136 2.85 7.55 -3.40
C THR A 136 2.01 7.84 -4.64
N LEU A 137 1.95 6.86 -5.55
CA LEU A 137 0.96 6.80 -6.63
C LEU A 137 -0.29 6.10 -6.10
N VAL A 138 -1.42 6.80 -6.12
CA VAL A 138 -2.73 6.26 -5.75
C VAL A 138 -3.51 5.99 -7.02
N ILE A 139 -4.06 4.78 -7.17
CA ILE A 139 -4.82 4.37 -8.36
C ILE A 139 -6.16 3.78 -7.89
N HIS A 140 -7.28 4.22 -8.51
CA HIS A 140 -8.60 3.73 -8.12
C HIS A 140 -9.62 3.81 -9.25
N GLY A 141 -10.56 2.85 -9.27
CA GLY A 141 -11.75 2.90 -10.10
C GLY A 141 -12.91 3.57 -9.36
N GLU A 142 -13.62 4.49 -10.00
CA GLU A 142 -14.76 5.20 -9.38
C GLU A 142 -15.91 4.26 -9.00
N LEU A 143 -16.10 3.20 -9.78
CA LEU A 143 -17.15 2.21 -9.57
C LEU A 143 -16.70 1.04 -8.67
N ASP A 144 -15.69 1.26 -7.85
CA ASP A 144 -15.23 0.29 -6.87
C ASP A 144 -16.16 0.29 -5.65
N PHE A 145 -17.02 -0.72 -5.57
CA PHE A 145 -17.92 -0.94 -4.45
C PHE A 145 -17.36 -1.94 -3.43
N ARG A 146 -16.22 -2.57 -3.75
CA ARG A 146 -15.49 -3.44 -2.83
C ARG A 146 -14.65 -2.62 -1.84
N VAL A 147 -13.83 -1.71 -2.38
CA VAL A 147 -13.08 -0.70 -1.63
C VAL A 147 -13.59 0.67 -2.11
N PRO A 148 -14.46 1.34 -1.36
CA PRO A 148 -15.07 2.57 -1.82
C PRO A 148 -14.03 3.58 -2.29
N ALA A 149 -14.32 4.23 -3.41
CA ALA A 149 -13.39 5.17 -4.04
C ALA A 149 -12.97 6.35 -3.14
N THR A 150 -13.78 6.64 -2.12
CA THR A 150 -13.45 7.61 -1.06
C THR A 150 -12.17 7.27 -0.31
N GLN A 151 -11.80 5.99 -0.19
CA GLN A 151 -10.55 5.56 0.43
C GLN A 151 -9.32 6.15 -0.26
N ALA A 152 -9.33 6.12 -1.60
CA ALA A 152 -8.26 6.70 -2.40
C ALA A 152 -8.24 8.24 -2.31
N LEU A 153 -9.41 8.88 -2.34
CA LEU A 153 -9.51 10.33 -2.23
C LEU A 153 -9.00 10.82 -0.88
N GLN A 154 -9.40 10.18 0.23
CA GLN A 154 -8.92 10.50 1.57
C GLN A 154 -7.40 10.34 1.68
N TYR A 155 -6.85 9.24 1.17
CA TYR A 155 -5.42 9.00 1.24
C TYR A 155 -4.63 10.01 0.41
N TYR A 156 -5.05 10.23 -0.84
CA TYR A 156 -4.41 11.21 -1.73
C TYR A 156 -4.45 12.63 -1.16
N ASP A 157 -5.62 13.09 -0.70
CA ASP A 157 -5.79 14.42 -0.13
C ASP A 157 -4.93 14.62 1.11
N THR A 158 -4.91 13.62 2.00
CA THR A 158 -4.05 13.65 3.18
C THR A 158 -2.56 13.76 2.83
N LEU A 159 -2.08 12.99 1.84
CA LEU A 159 -0.69 13.09 1.38
C LEU A 159 -0.40 14.49 0.82
N LYS A 160 -1.34 15.08 0.06
CA LYS A 160 -1.20 16.44 -0.47
C LYS A 160 -1.17 17.48 0.64
N ALA A 161 -2.06 17.39 1.62
CA ALA A 161 -2.08 18.28 2.79
C ALA A 161 -0.77 18.22 3.59
N LYS A 162 -0.15 17.04 3.65
CA LYS A 162 1.18 16.82 4.27
C LYS A 162 2.36 17.22 3.39
N GLN A 163 2.13 17.74 2.18
CA GLN A 163 3.18 18.05 1.20
C GLN A 163 4.03 16.83 0.79
N VAL A 164 3.50 15.64 0.96
CA VAL A 164 4.10 14.41 0.44
C VAL A 164 3.81 14.33 -1.06
N SER A 165 4.81 14.02 -1.86
CA SER A 165 4.63 13.85 -3.29
C SER A 165 3.62 12.73 -3.56
N ALA A 166 2.51 13.08 -4.17
CA ALA A 166 1.45 12.14 -4.47
C ALA A 166 0.81 12.44 -5.83
N ARG A 167 0.39 11.39 -6.53
CA ARG A 167 -0.38 11.44 -7.77
C ARG A 167 -1.59 10.52 -7.65
N LEU A 168 -2.75 10.99 -8.11
CA LEU A 168 -3.96 10.19 -8.23
C LEU A 168 -4.18 9.86 -9.71
N VAL A 169 -4.38 8.57 -10.01
CA VAL A 169 -4.88 8.08 -11.29
C VAL A 169 -6.27 7.51 -11.07
N TRP A 170 -7.24 8.21 -11.61
CA TRP A 170 -8.65 7.94 -11.41
C TRP A 170 -9.29 7.39 -12.68
N PHE A 171 -10.04 6.28 -12.55
CA PHE A 171 -10.72 5.63 -13.63
C PHE A 171 -12.24 5.70 -13.43
N PRO A 172 -12.95 6.63 -14.07
CA PRO A 172 -14.38 6.86 -13.81
C PRO A 172 -15.28 5.72 -14.27
N ASP A 173 -14.78 4.83 -15.10
CA ASP A 173 -15.51 3.75 -15.72
C ASP A 173 -14.99 2.34 -15.36
N GLU A 174 -14.18 2.23 -14.30
CA GLU A 174 -13.64 0.97 -13.78
C GLU A 174 -14.10 0.70 -12.35
N ASN A 175 -14.12 -0.58 -12.00
CA ASN A 175 -14.43 -1.08 -10.68
C ASN A 175 -13.16 -1.37 -9.85
N HIS A 176 -13.21 -2.38 -8.97
CA HIS A 176 -12.07 -2.83 -8.18
C HIS A 176 -10.87 -3.28 -9.04
N TRP A 177 -11.12 -3.69 -10.28
CA TRP A 177 -10.13 -4.15 -11.26
C TRP A 177 -10.12 -3.22 -12.46
N ILE A 178 -8.94 -2.84 -12.92
CA ILE A 178 -8.80 -2.01 -14.13
C ILE A 178 -8.69 -2.97 -15.33
N LEU A 179 -9.83 -3.29 -15.94
CA LEU A 179 -9.95 -4.38 -16.92
C LEU A 179 -10.05 -3.90 -18.36
N LYS A 180 -10.55 -2.68 -18.61
CA LYS A 180 -10.67 -2.18 -19.99
C LYS A 180 -9.28 -1.97 -20.59
N PRO A 181 -9.02 -2.46 -21.81
CA PRO A 181 -7.67 -2.48 -22.38
C PRO A 181 -6.97 -1.10 -22.41
N GLN A 182 -7.71 -0.03 -22.75
CA GLN A 182 -7.17 1.33 -22.77
C GLN A 182 -6.78 1.80 -21.37
N ASN A 183 -7.58 1.46 -20.36
CA ASN A 183 -7.35 1.84 -18.97
C ASN A 183 -6.20 1.02 -18.37
N SER A 184 -6.11 -0.27 -18.67
CA SER A 184 -4.98 -1.11 -18.28
C SER A 184 -3.66 -0.58 -18.86
N ARG A 185 -3.66 -0.15 -20.14
CA ARG A 185 -2.46 0.48 -20.75
C ARG A 185 -2.07 1.77 -20.04
N LEU A 186 -3.04 2.60 -19.66
CA LEU A 186 -2.80 3.81 -18.86
C LEU A 186 -2.23 3.44 -17.48
N TRP A 187 -2.84 2.46 -16.81
CA TRP A 187 -2.38 1.95 -15.51
C TRP A 187 -0.89 1.59 -15.53
N TYR A 188 -0.47 0.74 -16.48
CA TYR A 188 0.93 0.33 -16.61
C TYR A 188 1.85 1.50 -16.97
N ARG A 189 1.41 2.41 -17.84
CA ARG A 189 2.20 3.61 -18.17
C ARG A 189 2.47 4.47 -16.94
N GLU A 190 1.44 4.74 -16.14
CA GLU A 190 1.56 5.55 -14.93
C GLU A 190 2.40 4.84 -13.86
N PHE A 191 2.20 3.54 -13.70
CA PHE A 191 2.98 2.71 -12.79
C PHE A 191 4.48 2.76 -13.12
N PHE A 192 4.85 2.47 -14.37
CA PHE A 192 6.26 2.48 -14.76
C PHE A 192 6.87 3.87 -14.78
N ALA A 193 6.12 4.90 -15.13
CA ALA A 193 6.58 6.29 -15.06
C ALA A 193 6.86 6.71 -13.61
N TRP A 194 6.00 6.31 -12.67
CA TRP A 194 6.20 6.55 -11.24
C TRP A 194 7.45 5.85 -10.73
N MET A 195 7.60 4.56 -11.02
CA MET A 195 8.76 3.78 -10.63
C MET A 195 10.06 4.36 -11.20
N ALA A 196 10.05 4.80 -12.45
CA ALA A 196 11.22 5.43 -13.09
C ALA A 196 11.59 6.77 -12.44
N CYS A 197 10.59 7.53 -11.96
CA CYS A 197 10.80 8.81 -11.31
C CYS A 197 11.51 8.67 -9.95
N TYR A 198 11.03 7.74 -9.12
CA TYR A 198 11.49 7.62 -7.73
C TYR A 198 12.51 6.50 -7.49
N SER A 199 12.61 5.55 -8.41
CA SER A 199 13.57 4.46 -8.36
C SER A 199 14.36 4.36 -9.67
N PRO A 200 15.00 5.45 -10.13
CA PRO A 200 15.64 5.48 -11.44
C PRO A 200 16.76 4.44 -11.52
N GLY A 201 16.85 3.77 -12.67
CA GLY A 201 17.98 2.92 -13.00
C GLY A 201 19.29 3.72 -12.99
N GLY A 202 20.38 3.12 -12.59
CA GLY A 202 21.69 3.77 -12.35
C GLY A 202 22.35 4.51 -13.51
N ALA A 203 21.58 5.11 -14.43
CA ALA A 203 22.09 5.89 -15.57
C ALA A 203 21.31 7.18 -15.85
N ALA A 204 20.59 7.76 -14.89
CA ALA A 204 19.89 9.02 -15.14
C ALA A 204 19.87 9.95 -13.91
N ARG A 205 21.03 10.38 -13.41
CA ARG A 205 21.18 11.69 -12.80
C ARG A 205 21.38 12.70 -13.94
N ARG A 206 20.36 13.00 -14.71
CA ARG A 206 20.33 14.26 -15.46
C ARG A 206 19.98 15.36 -14.45
N LYS A 207 20.98 16.12 -14.04
CA LYS A 207 20.80 17.43 -13.42
C LYS A 207 19.95 18.27 -14.37
N THR A 208 18.70 18.51 -14.01
CA THR A 208 17.98 19.67 -14.52
C THR A 208 18.46 20.88 -13.73
N ARG A 209 19.16 21.74 -14.43
CA ARG A 209 19.42 23.12 -14.01
C ARG A 209 18.13 23.91 -14.02
#